data_d679016ccf5a145cedfe896eddac4a61
#
_entry.id   d679016ccf5a145cedfe896eddac4a61
#
_cell.length_a   1.000
_cell.length_b   1.000
_cell.length_c   1.000
_cell.angle_alpha   90.00
_cell.angle_beta   90.00
_cell.angle_gamma   90.00
#
_symmetry.space_group_name_H-M   'P 1'
#
loop_
_entity.id
_entity.type
_entity.pdbx_description
1 polymer ?
#
loop_
_entity_poly.entity_id
_entity_poly.type
_entity_poly.pdbx_seq_one_letter_code
_entity_poly.pdbx_strand_id
1 'polypeptide(L)' 'MKIKCPYCGSEEFEVYDTCGGSGENIEELCACLDCDKQFSIIYVVDCVEKES' A
#
# COMPACT_ATOMS: atom_id res chain seq x y z
N MET A 1 -7.47 -7.61 -7.83
CA MET A 1 -7.80 -7.32 -6.43
C MET A 1 -7.63 -5.84 -6.15
N LYS A 2 -8.59 -5.25 -5.51
CA LYS A 2 -8.57 -3.82 -5.25
C LYS A 2 -8.30 -3.54 -3.81
N ILE A 3 -7.60 -2.44 -3.58
CA ILE A 3 -7.27 -2.01 -2.24
C ILE A 3 -8.32 -1.01 -1.80
N LYS A 4 -8.77 -1.15 -0.58
CA LYS A 4 -9.78 -0.28 -0.04
C LYS A 4 -9.34 0.24 1.30
N CYS A 5 -9.90 1.37 1.67
CA CYS A 5 -9.64 1.93 2.98
C CYS A 5 -10.13 0.94 4.04
N PRO A 6 -9.28 0.59 5.01
CA PRO A 6 -9.68 -0.39 6.01
C PRO A 6 -10.66 0.16 7.03
N TYR A 7 -10.90 1.46 7.02
CA TYR A 7 -11.78 2.06 7.99
C TYR A 7 -13.20 2.25 7.47
N CYS A 8 -13.34 2.64 6.21
CA CYS A 8 -14.65 2.87 5.66
C CYS A 8 -14.93 2.08 4.40
N GLY A 9 -13.93 1.39 3.88
CA GLY A 9 -14.13 0.57 2.71
C GLY A 9 -14.14 1.31 1.39
N SER A 10 -13.76 2.58 1.40
CA SER A 10 -13.77 3.37 0.19
C SER A 10 -12.56 3.03 -0.66
N GLU A 11 -12.71 3.12 -1.96
CA GLU A 11 -11.59 2.93 -2.87
C GLU A 11 -10.96 4.27 -3.24
N GLU A 12 -11.47 5.36 -2.68
CA GLU A 12 -10.96 6.69 -3.00
C GLU A 12 -9.91 7.08 -1.99
N PHE A 13 -8.67 6.92 -2.35
CA PHE A 13 -7.57 7.32 -1.47
C PHE A 13 -6.40 7.74 -2.32
N GLU A 14 -5.45 8.41 -1.70
CA GLU A 14 -4.26 8.87 -2.37
C GLU A 14 -3.04 8.37 -1.62
N VAL A 15 -2.01 8.02 -2.36
CA VAL A 15 -0.73 7.66 -1.79
C VAL A 15 0.08 8.93 -1.69
N TYR A 16 0.46 9.32 -0.48
CA TYR A 16 1.21 10.55 -0.30
C TYR A 16 2.68 10.29 0.05
N ASP A 17 3.04 9.07 0.33
CA ASP A 17 4.44 8.77 0.61
C ASP A 17 4.66 7.29 0.36
N THR A 18 5.89 6.95 0.04
CA THR A 18 6.24 5.57 -0.22
C THR A 18 7.57 5.29 0.46
N CYS A 19 7.59 4.24 1.25
CA CYS A 19 8.79 3.84 1.93
C CYS A 19 9.20 2.46 1.45
N GLY A 20 10.44 2.11 1.71
CA GLY A 20 10.96 0.84 1.28
C GLY A 20 12.02 1.08 0.26
N GLY A 21 12.48 0.09 -0.37
CA GLY A 21 13.46 0.30 -1.37
C GLY A 21 14.59 -0.65 -1.29
N SER A 22 14.65 -1.40 -0.27
CA SER A 22 15.67 -2.41 -0.21
C SER A 22 15.23 -3.68 -0.88
N GLY A 23 14.11 -3.65 -1.52
CA GLY A 23 13.70 -4.78 -2.29
C GLY A 23 12.97 -5.85 -1.53
N GLU A 24 12.62 -5.60 -0.31
CA GLU A 24 11.89 -6.61 0.42
C GLU A 24 10.44 -6.24 0.59
N ASN A 25 10.18 -5.19 1.30
CA ASN A 25 8.82 -4.74 1.50
C ASN A 25 8.71 -3.29 1.10
N ILE A 26 7.59 -2.95 0.54
CA ILE A 26 7.33 -1.58 0.16
C ILE A 26 6.09 -1.16 0.92
N GLU A 27 6.19 -0.01 1.59
CA GLU A 27 5.08 0.51 2.35
C GLU A 27 4.62 1.81 1.70
N GLU A 28 3.36 1.87 1.34
CA GLU A 28 2.78 3.08 0.79
C GLU A 28 1.85 3.70 1.81
N LEU A 29 2.11 4.95 2.13
CA LEU A 29 1.30 5.68 3.09
C LEU A 29 0.19 6.39 2.34
N CYS A 30 -1.04 6.07 2.70
CA CYS A 30 -2.20 6.54 1.99
C CYS A 30 -3.11 7.33 2.90
N ALA A 31 -3.92 8.16 2.29
CA ALA A 31 -4.93 8.92 3.01
C ALA A 31 -6.25 8.74 2.28
N CYS A 32 -7.24 8.29 3.01
CA CYS A 32 -8.55 8.09 2.44
C CYS A 32 -9.21 9.45 2.19
N LEU A 33 -9.82 9.59 1.04
CA LEU A 33 -10.49 10.83 0.69
C LEU A 33 -11.92 10.88 1.22
N ASP A 34 -12.39 9.76 1.71
CA ASP A 34 -13.76 9.66 2.16
C ASP A 34 -13.90 9.85 3.65
N CYS A 35 -13.15 9.09 4.42
CA CYS A 35 -13.21 9.20 5.86
C CYS A 35 -12.04 10.00 6.44
N ASP A 36 -11.12 10.41 5.58
CA ASP A 36 -10.03 11.29 5.96
C ASP A 36 -9.08 10.63 6.95
N LYS A 37 -9.00 9.33 6.93
CA LYS A 37 -8.07 8.62 7.80
C LYS A 37 -6.89 8.13 6.99
N GLN A 38 -5.78 7.93 7.68
CA GLN A 38 -4.56 7.50 7.03
C GLN A 38 -4.33 6.03 7.31
N PHE A 39 -3.80 5.35 6.32
CA PHE A 39 -3.49 3.94 6.46
C PHE A 39 -2.30 3.63 5.56
N SER A 40 -1.73 2.46 5.72
CA SER A 40 -0.59 2.07 4.91
C SER A 40 -0.86 0.74 4.26
N ILE A 41 -0.23 0.55 3.11
CA ILE A 41 -0.34 -0.69 2.36
C ILE A 41 1.05 -1.29 2.30
N ILE A 42 1.18 -2.53 2.73
CA ILE A 42 2.45 -3.21 2.73
C ILE A 42 2.46 -4.21 1.58
N TYR A 43 3.42 -4.06 0.71
CA TYR A 43 3.59 -5.01 -0.40
C TYR A 43 4.75 -5.92 -0.06
N VAL A 44 4.50 -7.20 -0.05
CA VAL A 44 5.54 -8.18 0.23
C VAL A 44 6.02 -8.73 -1.09
N VAL A 45 7.30 -8.63 -1.32
CA VAL A 45 7.88 -9.19 -2.53
C VAL A 45 8.04 -10.66 -2.32
N ASP A 46 7.22 -11.39 -2.99
CA ASP A 46 7.23 -12.82 -2.84
C ASP A 46 7.96 -13.43 -3.98
N CYS A 47 9.06 -13.08 -4.28
CA CYS A 47 9.64 -13.47 -5.42
C CYS A 47 10.35 -14.63 -5.54
N VAL A 48 10.56 -15.01 -6.36
CA VAL A 48 11.18 -16.04 -6.52
C VAL A 48 12.27 -16.15 -7.43
N GLU A 49 12.54 -16.04 -8.00
CA GLU A 49 13.22 -16.19 -8.79
C GLU A 49 14.08 -16.24 -9.28
N LYS A 50 14.39 -16.60 -9.81
CA LYS A 50 14.94 -16.75 -10.35
C LYS A 50 15.82 -16.70 -10.84
N GLU A 51 16.16 -17.15 -11.26
CA GLU A 51 16.78 -17.25 -11.75
C GLU A 51 17.51 -17.12 -12.16
N SER A 52 17.74 -17.23 -12.41
CA SER A 52 18.26 -17.30 -12.86
C SER A 52 18.77 -17.52 -13.20
#